data_ca77dce6ec4920eb20ac745b9abe6faa
#
_entry.id   ca77dce6ec4920eb20ac745b9abe6faa
#
_cell.length_a   1.000
_cell.length_b   1.000
_cell.length_c   1.000
_cell.angle_alpha   90.00
_cell.angle_beta   90.00
_cell.angle_gamma   90.00
#
_symmetry.space_group_name_H-M   'P 1'
#
loop_
_entity.id
_entity.type
_entity.pdbx_description
1 polymer ?
#
loop_
_entity_poly.entity_id
_entity_poly.type
_entity_poly.pdbx_seq_one_letter_code
_entity_poly.pdbx_strand_id
1 'polypeptide(L)'
;MSSDPRQAAGEVDPTDVVVIGGGVGGLIAARACALAGKRVILVEASTALGGTVGSHVVDGLRLDSGAESFATRRGTVAAFLGELGLADRIVQPNPDGAWVQLAERAIQLPRTGLLGIPAHPFDPTIATAIGRAGVARAKADLLLPAAVGAKERTLGGLVRARMGDRVVDRLVAPIVSGVHSAHPDEVDADAVAPGLRAGLAEQGSLGKAVASMRAASPAGSAVSGIVGGVHLLVDALVADLARLGVDVRTSLAVESVHRHRSHEGAAASDDWHVELADGRGVDAAGVVLAIPAAGLVRLFSGLAPRAVTEGWPEPSSVELVTLVVRAPELDAAPRGTGVLVAADAPGIRAKALTHATAKWPWLKEQAGDRHVLRLSYGRAGGDDDTAGVPDDELTAIAVHDASALLGVDLAGRVTGSARVRWTNALPFAASGHRERVQAVRDEAAEHPGLEITGSAVAGTGLASVVADAQAAAARLLAR
;
A
#
# COMPACT_ATOMS: atom_id res chain seq x y z
N MET A 1 -51.78 -10.64 -29.59
CA MET A 1 -50.39 -10.60 -29.97
C MET A 1 -49.61 -10.32 -28.67
N SER A 2 -49.14 -11.34 -28.06
CA SER A 2 -48.39 -11.29 -26.81
C SER A 2 -46.90 -11.09 -27.19
N SER A 3 -46.36 -9.94 -26.89
CA SER A 3 -44.92 -9.67 -27.04
C SER A 3 -44.15 -10.44 -25.98
N ASP A 4 -43.30 -11.36 -26.41
CA ASP A 4 -42.36 -12.12 -25.57
C ASP A 4 -41.38 -11.16 -24.92
N PRO A 5 -41.26 -11.14 -23.57
CA PRO A 5 -40.32 -10.25 -22.86
C PRO A 5 -38.84 -10.63 -23.01
N ARG A 6 -38.49 -11.67 -23.80
CA ARG A 6 -37.12 -12.17 -23.98
C ARG A 6 -36.34 -11.53 -25.13
N GLN A 7 -36.89 -10.53 -25.83
CA GLN A 7 -36.21 -9.87 -26.97
C GLN A 7 -35.42 -8.60 -26.63
N ALA A 8 -35.09 -8.36 -25.38
CA ALA A 8 -34.22 -7.23 -24.95
C ALA A 8 -32.87 -7.64 -24.33
N ALA A 9 -32.40 -8.87 -24.61
CA ALA A 9 -31.03 -9.21 -24.36
C ALA A 9 -30.22 -8.67 -25.54
N GLY A 10 -29.61 -7.47 -25.39
CA GLY A 10 -28.70 -6.90 -26.38
C GLY A 10 -27.55 -7.88 -26.64
N GLU A 11 -27.15 -8.00 -27.91
CA GLU A 11 -25.94 -8.75 -28.31
C GLU A 11 -24.78 -8.36 -27.42
N VAL A 12 -24.30 -9.32 -26.63
CA VAL A 12 -23.10 -9.15 -25.83
C VAL A 12 -21.93 -9.25 -26.80
N ASP A 13 -21.24 -8.14 -27.06
CA ASP A 13 -20.01 -8.16 -27.84
C ASP A 13 -19.02 -9.14 -27.19
N PRO A 14 -18.50 -10.12 -27.94
CA PRO A 14 -17.62 -11.12 -27.37
C PRO A 14 -16.36 -10.45 -26.81
N THR A 15 -16.09 -10.65 -25.53
CA THR A 15 -14.95 -10.13 -24.79
C THR A 15 -13.93 -11.25 -24.56
N ASP A 16 -12.64 -10.96 -24.72
CA ASP A 16 -11.60 -11.96 -24.47
C ASP A 16 -11.23 -12.01 -22.99
N VAL A 17 -11.17 -10.85 -22.30
CA VAL A 17 -10.77 -10.75 -20.89
C VAL A 17 -11.62 -9.72 -20.16
N VAL A 18 -12.12 -10.11 -18.98
CA VAL A 18 -12.72 -9.17 -18.01
C VAL A 18 -11.74 -8.98 -16.85
N VAL A 19 -11.39 -7.74 -16.56
CA VAL A 19 -10.61 -7.34 -15.39
C VAL A 19 -11.53 -6.71 -14.36
N ILE A 20 -11.58 -7.30 -13.17
CA ILE A 20 -12.43 -6.87 -12.06
C ILE A 20 -11.59 -6.12 -11.04
N GLY A 21 -11.85 -4.81 -10.89
CA GLY A 21 -11.11 -3.89 -10.05
C GLY A 21 -10.19 -2.95 -10.83
N GLY A 22 -10.47 -1.65 -10.72
CA GLY A 22 -9.74 -0.55 -11.40
C GLY A 22 -8.59 0.03 -10.58
N GLY A 23 -8.08 -0.69 -9.57
CA GLY A 23 -6.84 -0.34 -8.89
C GLY A 23 -5.61 -0.49 -9.81
N VAL A 24 -4.43 -0.03 -9.36
CA VAL A 24 -3.19 -0.08 -10.18
C VAL A 24 -2.92 -1.50 -10.73
N GLY A 25 -3.15 -2.55 -9.94
CA GLY A 25 -2.96 -3.94 -10.40
C GLY A 25 -3.87 -4.29 -11.58
N GLY A 26 -5.16 -3.93 -11.49
CA GLY A 26 -6.13 -4.19 -12.57
C GLY A 26 -5.84 -3.35 -13.81
N LEU A 27 -5.50 -2.08 -13.65
CA LEU A 27 -5.13 -1.21 -14.77
C LEU A 27 -3.91 -1.76 -15.54
N ILE A 28 -2.91 -2.28 -14.82
CA ILE A 28 -1.71 -2.88 -15.43
C ILE A 28 -2.06 -4.19 -16.14
N ALA A 29 -2.87 -5.05 -15.52
CA ALA A 29 -3.29 -6.30 -16.14
C ALA A 29 -4.13 -6.05 -17.39
N ALA A 30 -5.09 -5.12 -17.36
CA ALA A 30 -5.89 -4.71 -18.49
C ALA A 30 -5.02 -4.17 -19.64
N ARG A 31 -4.06 -3.28 -19.32
CA ARG A 31 -3.10 -2.77 -20.31
C ARG A 31 -2.30 -3.89 -20.97
N ALA A 32 -1.78 -4.81 -20.18
CA ALA A 32 -0.96 -5.92 -20.70
C ALA A 32 -1.77 -6.83 -21.61
N CYS A 33 -3.01 -7.16 -21.26
CA CYS A 33 -3.91 -7.95 -22.12
C CYS A 33 -4.26 -7.21 -23.42
N ALA A 34 -4.57 -5.91 -23.33
CA ALA A 34 -4.89 -5.10 -24.51
C ALA A 34 -3.69 -4.93 -25.45
N LEU A 35 -2.46 -4.76 -24.91
CA LEU A 35 -1.22 -4.74 -25.70
C LEU A 35 -0.97 -6.06 -26.45
N ALA A 36 -1.46 -7.18 -25.89
CA ALA A 36 -1.43 -8.49 -26.55
C ALA A 36 -2.57 -8.70 -27.57
N GLY A 37 -3.33 -7.64 -27.88
CA GLY A 37 -4.41 -7.67 -28.86
C GLY A 37 -5.73 -8.27 -28.36
N LYS A 38 -5.91 -8.45 -27.04
CA LYS A 38 -7.16 -8.93 -26.45
C LYS A 38 -8.18 -7.81 -26.32
N ARG A 39 -9.46 -8.10 -26.55
CA ARG A 39 -10.58 -7.22 -26.22
C ARG A 39 -10.81 -7.30 -24.73
N VAL A 40 -10.68 -6.16 -24.03
CA VAL A 40 -10.69 -6.12 -22.57
C VAL A 40 -11.83 -5.22 -22.08
N ILE A 41 -12.59 -5.73 -21.13
CA ILE A 41 -13.51 -4.94 -20.30
C ILE A 41 -12.89 -4.84 -18.90
N LEU A 42 -12.79 -3.62 -18.37
CA LEU A 42 -12.38 -3.37 -16.97
C LEU A 42 -13.59 -2.85 -16.22
N VAL A 43 -13.94 -3.51 -15.11
CA VAL A 43 -15.08 -3.15 -14.26
C VAL A 43 -14.58 -2.69 -12.90
N GLU A 44 -15.02 -1.50 -12.46
CA GLU A 44 -14.66 -0.88 -11.17
C GLU A 44 -15.93 -0.44 -10.43
N ALA A 45 -16.03 -0.83 -9.17
CA ALA A 45 -17.20 -0.53 -8.34
C ALA A 45 -17.28 0.95 -7.93
N SER A 46 -16.16 1.60 -7.76
CA SER A 46 -16.10 3.03 -7.41
C SER A 46 -16.22 3.93 -8.63
N THR A 47 -16.42 5.24 -8.38
CA THR A 47 -16.50 6.25 -9.44
C THR A 47 -15.14 6.59 -10.05
N ALA A 48 -14.03 6.24 -9.36
CA ALA A 48 -12.68 6.62 -9.75
C ALA A 48 -11.78 5.39 -9.88
N LEU A 49 -10.84 5.45 -10.83
CA LEU A 49 -9.79 4.45 -11.04
C LEU A 49 -8.55 4.75 -10.16
N GLY A 50 -7.69 3.75 -10.00
CA GLY A 50 -6.40 3.85 -9.31
C GLY A 50 -6.39 3.21 -7.92
N GLY A 51 -7.55 2.95 -7.30
CA GLY A 51 -7.63 2.41 -5.95
C GLY A 51 -6.93 3.35 -4.96
N THR A 52 -5.96 2.86 -4.20
CA THR A 52 -5.20 3.68 -3.23
C THR A 52 -4.17 4.63 -3.86
N VAL A 53 -4.10 4.71 -5.19
CA VAL A 53 -3.31 5.70 -5.94
C VAL A 53 -4.28 6.64 -6.63
N GLY A 54 -4.61 7.72 -5.96
CA GLY A 54 -5.59 8.70 -6.46
C GLY A 54 -5.14 10.12 -6.18
N SER A 55 -5.94 11.09 -6.59
CA SER A 55 -5.70 12.51 -6.33
C SER A 55 -6.96 13.22 -5.85
N HIS A 56 -6.76 14.32 -5.17
CA HIS A 56 -7.80 15.29 -4.82
C HIS A 56 -7.28 16.72 -4.98
N VAL A 57 -8.17 17.68 -5.03
CA VAL A 57 -7.80 19.09 -5.10
C VAL A 57 -8.07 19.74 -3.74
N VAL A 58 -7.04 20.34 -3.15
CA VAL A 58 -7.14 21.07 -1.87
C VAL A 58 -6.52 22.44 -2.05
N ASP A 59 -7.28 23.48 -1.85
CA ASP A 59 -6.86 24.89 -2.03
C ASP A 59 -6.18 25.12 -3.41
N GLY A 60 -6.76 24.56 -4.48
CA GLY A 60 -6.25 24.67 -5.85
C GLY A 60 -5.02 23.81 -6.17
N LEU A 61 -4.49 23.04 -5.21
CA LEU A 61 -3.38 22.11 -5.42
C LEU A 61 -3.92 20.70 -5.69
N ARG A 62 -3.52 20.08 -6.80
CA ARG A 62 -3.81 18.66 -7.05
C ARG A 62 -2.75 17.83 -6.32
N LEU A 63 -3.18 17.03 -5.35
CA LEU A 63 -2.34 16.30 -4.40
C LEU A 63 -2.68 14.81 -4.44
N ASP A 64 -1.70 13.96 -4.11
CA ASP A 64 -1.96 12.52 -3.92
C ASP A 64 -2.89 12.30 -2.73
N SER A 65 -3.98 11.58 -2.96
CA SER A 65 -4.98 11.23 -1.93
C SER A 65 -4.66 9.92 -1.20
N GLY A 66 -3.67 9.17 -1.68
CA GLY A 66 -3.25 7.89 -1.13
C GLY A 66 -1.73 7.73 -1.14
N ALA A 67 -1.19 6.83 -1.97
CA ALA A 67 0.26 6.65 -2.09
C ALA A 67 0.93 7.91 -2.68
N GLU A 68 1.98 8.39 -2.03
CA GLU A 68 2.75 9.58 -2.44
C GLU A 68 4.20 9.24 -2.84
N SER A 69 4.59 8.00 -2.72
CA SER A 69 5.93 7.52 -3.04
C SER A 69 5.91 6.02 -3.33
N PHE A 70 6.94 5.54 -3.99
CA PHE A 70 7.14 4.11 -4.30
C PHE A 70 8.55 3.67 -3.95
N ALA A 71 8.70 2.37 -3.63
CA ALA A 71 9.99 1.79 -3.31
C ALA A 71 10.88 1.68 -4.56
N THR A 72 12.15 2.09 -4.41
CA THR A 72 13.14 2.03 -5.51
C THR A 72 13.72 0.63 -5.72
N ARG A 73 13.40 -0.32 -4.84
CA ARG A 73 13.93 -1.68 -4.86
C ARG A 73 13.70 -2.35 -6.21
N ARG A 74 14.77 -2.93 -6.77
CA ARG A 74 14.80 -3.64 -8.06
C ARG A 74 14.47 -2.79 -9.30
N GLY A 75 14.24 -1.49 -9.16
CA GLY A 75 13.89 -0.61 -10.27
C GLY A 75 12.55 -0.89 -10.97
N THR A 76 11.72 -1.79 -10.43
CA THR A 76 10.48 -2.27 -11.09
C THR A 76 9.54 -1.12 -11.46
N VAL A 77 9.25 -0.22 -10.50
CA VAL A 77 8.34 0.90 -10.77
C VAL A 77 8.98 1.89 -11.74
N ALA A 78 10.28 2.17 -11.60
CA ALA A 78 10.98 3.09 -12.48
C ALA A 78 10.99 2.59 -13.94
N ALA A 79 11.23 1.29 -14.16
CA ALA A 79 11.16 0.69 -15.49
C ALA A 79 9.74 0.81 -16.06
N PHE A 80 8.71 0.50 -15.28
CA PHE A 80 7.32 0.62 -15.71
C PHE A 80 6.90 2.07 -16.00
N LEU A 81 7.35 3.04 -15.20
CA LEU A 81 7.14 4.45 -15.47
C LEU A 81 7.81 4.87 -16.80
N GLY A 82 8.95 4.26 -17.12
CA GLY A 82 9.61 4.44 -18.43
C GLY A 82 8.73 4.00 -19.60
N GLU A 83 8.06 2.87 -19.49
CA GLU A 83 7.10 2.40 -20.50
C GLU A 83 5.91 3.37 -20.70
N LEU A 84 5.54 4.09 -19.65
CA LEU A 84 4.46 5.09 -19.67
C LEU A 84 4.92 6.50 -20.01
N GLY A 85 6.21 6.71 -20.35
CA GLY A 85 6.78 8.03 -20.68
C GLY A 85 6.95 8.96 -19.46
N LEU A 86 7.03 8.40 -18.24
CA LEU A 86 7.15 9.15 -16.99
C LEU A 86 8.56 9.07 -16.36
N ALA A 87 9.54 8.48 -17.03
CA ALA A 87 10.89 8.29 -16.49
C ALA A 87 11.54 9.59 -16.01
N ASP A 88 11.43 10.66 -16.80
CA ASP A 88 12.03 11.97 -16.50
C ASP A 88 11.34 12.71 -15.34
N ARG A 89 10.19 12.21 -14.88
CA ARG A 89 9.46 12.76 -13.74
C ARG A 89 9.80 12.09 -12.40
N ILE A 90 10.64 11.05 -12.42
CA ILE A 90 11.04 10.37 -11.18
C ILE A 90 11.94 11.30 -10.37
N VAL A 91 11.60 11.48 -9.09
CA VAL A 91 12.30 12.40 -8.19
C VAL A 91 12.59 11.74 -6.84
N GLN A 92 13.75 12.08 -6.26
CA GLN A 92 14.12 11.68 -4.91
C GLN A 92 13.52 12.66 -3.89
N PRO A 93 13.11 12.19 -2.71
CA PRO A 93 12.70 13.09 -1.63
C PRO A 93 13.89 13.85 -1.07
N ASN A 94 13.61 14.97 -0.40
CA ASN A 94 14.59 15.73 0.36
C ASN A 94 15.31 14.80 1.37
N PRO A 95 16.66 14.85 1.47
CA PRO A 95 17.46 13.99 2.33
C PRO A 95 17.37 14.30 3.83
N ASP A 96 16.64 15.32 4.27
CA ASP A 96 16.56 15.75 5.69
C ASP A 96 16.05 14.66 6.63
N GLY A 97 15.43 13.62 6.07
CA GLY A 97 14.95 12.48 6.83
C GLY A 97 13.68 12.75 7.62
N ALA A 98 13.23 11.74 8.33
CA ALA A 98 12.04 11.80 9.15
C ALA A 98 12.39 11.75 10.64
N TRP A 99 11.41 12.13 11.49
CA TRP A 99 11.50 12.10 12.94
C TRP A 99 10.56 11.05 13.52
N VAL A 100 10.75 10.72 14.78
CA VAL A 100 9.78 9.97 15.58
C VAL A 100 9.43 10.76 16.83
N GLN A 101 8.13 10.93 17.09
CA GLN A 101 7.61 11.44 18.35
C GLN A 101 7.46 10.29 19.33
N LEU A 102 8.28 10.27 20.35
CA LEU A 102 8.16 9.41 21.52
C LEU A 102 7.32 10.08 22.60
N ALA A 103 6.97 9.38 23.66
CA ALA A 103 6.20 9.93 24.76
C ALA A 103 6.84 11.21 25.36
N GLU A 104 8.15 11.25 25.49
CA GLU A 104 8.84 12.35 26.18
C GLU A 104 9.38 13.42 25.21
N ARG A 105 9.64 13.07 23.94
CA ARG A 105 10.30 13.98 22.98
C ARG A 105 10.28 13.47 21.55
N ALA A 106 10.49 14.37 20.60
CA ALA A 106 10.79 14.00 19.21
C ALA A 106 12.31 13.78 19.03
N ILE A 107 12.66 12.76 18.24
CA ILE A 107 14.04 12.46 17.84
C ILE A 107 14.12 12.23 16.33
N GLN A 108 15.25 12.55 15.73
CA GLN A 108 15.49 12.23 14.33
C GLN A 108 15.69 10.71 14.18
N LEU A 109 15.06 10.10 13.18
CA LEU A 109 15.22 8.68 12.91
C LEU A 109 16.65 8.36 12.46
N PRO A 110 17.26 7.32 13.05
CA PRO A 110 18.60 6.89 12.63
C PRO A 110 18.60 6.40 11.17
N ARG A 111 19.55 6.89 10.38
CA ARG A 111 19.66 6.55 8.94
C ARG A 111 20.21 5.15 8.68
N THR A 112 20.74 4.47 9.71
CA THR A 112 21.52 3.22 9.59
C THR A 112 20.68 1.96 9.75
N GLY A 113 19.35 2.06 9.93
CA GLY A 113 18.47 0.92 10.21
C GLY A 113 17.68 0.40 9.00
N LEU A 114 17.09 -0.78 9.16
CA LEU A 114 16.05 -1.34 8.30
C LEU A 114 14.77 -1.50 9.13
N LEU A 115 13.68 -0.86 8.77
CA LEU A 115 12.42 -0.85 9.55
C LEU A 115 12.63 -0.47 11.03
N GLY A 116 13.59 0.42 11.33
CA GLY A 116 13.94 0.80 12.70
C GLY A 116 14.91 -0.15 13.41
N ILE A 117 15.24 -1.30 12.85
CA ILE A 117 16.24 -2.21 13.40
C ILE A 117 17.62 -1.60 13.15
N PRO A 118 18.40 -1.25 14.19
CA PRO A 118 19.69 -0.58 14.00
C PRO A 118 20.74 -1.56 13.47
N ALA A 119 21.46 -1.18 12.41
CA ALA A 119 22.65 -1.89 11.96
C ALA A 119 23.79 -1.81 12.98
N HIS A 120 23.90 -0.68 13.66
CA HIS A 120 24.95 -0.38 14.62
C HIS A 120 24.38 0.09 15.96
N PRO A 121 24.19 -0.80 16.97
CA PRO A 121 23.65 -0.43 18.28
C PRO A 121 24.50 0.59 19.06
N PHE A 122 25.72 0.88 18.57
CA PHE A 122 26.65 1.85 19.19
C PHE A 122 26.44 3.30 18.70
N ASP A 123 25.62 3.50 17.66
CA ASP A 123 25.38 4.83 17.12
C ASP A 123 24.80 5.76 18.21
N PRO A 124 25.37 6.95 18.43
CA PRO A 124 24.86 7.90 19.42
C PRO A 124 23.39 8.27 19.24
N THR A 125 22.89 8.28 18.00
CA THR A 125 21.48 8.54 17.72
C THR A 125 20.56 7.46 18.28
N ILE A 126 21.03 6.19 18.27
CA ILE A 126 20.33 5.06 18.89
C ILE A 126 20.24 5.25 20.41
N ALA A 127 21.35 5.65 21.03
CA ALA A 127 21.39 5.89 22.49
C ALA A 127 20.37 6.99 22.91
N THR A 128 20.17 7.98 22.06
CA THR A 128 19.15 9.03 22.30
C THR A 128 17.73 8.44 22.30
N ALA A 129 17.45 7.46 21.44
CA ALA A 129 16.15 6.80 21.35
C ALA A 129 15.88 5.84 22.52
N ILE A 130 16.81 4.90 22.77
CA ILE A 130 16.58 3.75 23.66
C ILE A 130 17.29 3.85 25.02
N GLY A 131 18.10 4.89 25.21
CA GLY A 131 18.86 5.11 26.44
C GLY A 131 19.98 4.10 26.65
N ARG A 132 20.85 4.34 27.64
CA ARG A 132 22.05 3.51 27.92
C ARG A 132 21.72 2.04 28.19
N ALA A 133 20.66 1.78 28.96
CA ALA A 133 20.25 0.39 29.25
C ALA A 133 19.73 -0.33 27.98
N GLY A 134 18.98 0.37 27.11
CA GLY A 134 18.55 -0.17 25.82
C GLY A 134 19.73 -0.48 24.91
N VAL A 135 20.72 0.40 24.84
CA VAL A 135 21.96 0.17 24.09
C VAL A 135 22.70 -1.05 24.61
N ALA A 136 22.86 -1.21 25.95
CA ALA A 136 23.51 -2.37 26.55
C ALA A 136 22.77 -3.67 26.17
N ARG A 137 21.42 -3.67 26.21
CA ARG A 137 20.61 -4.82 25.80
C ARG A 137 20.72 -5.11 24.30
N ALA A 138 20.69 -4.08 23.45
CA ALA A 138 20.80 -4.25 21.99
C ALA A 138 22.18 -4.78 21.57
N LYS A 139 23.24 -4.42 22.30
CA LYS A 139 24.59 -4.95 22.08
C LYS A 139 24.70 -6.46 22.33
N ALA A 140 23.86 -7.04 23.17
CA ALA A 140 23.84 -8.47 23.40
C ALA A 140 23.56 -9.27 22.10
N ASP A 141 22.93 -8.68 21.10
CA ASP A 141 22.75 -9.28 19.77
C ASP A 141 24.04 -9.78 19.13
N LEU A 142 25.18 -9.11 19.41
CA LEU A 142 26.50 -9.49 18.87
C LEU A 142 27.06 -10.76 19.51
N LEU A 143 26.57 -11.13 20.71
CA LEU A 143 27.06 -12.25 21.50
C LEU A 143 26.07 -13.42 21.55
N LEU A 144 24.80 -13.20 21.24
CA LEU A 144 23.77 -14.22 21.27
C LEU A 144 23.97 -15.24 20.14
N PRO A 145 23.79 -16.55 20.42
CA PRO A 145 23.76 -17.57 19.36
C PRO A 145 22.71 -17.26 18.28
N ALA A 146 22.99 -17.61 17.03
CA ALA A 146 22.07 -17.37 15.89
C ALA A 146 20.68 -18.01 16.09
N ALA A 147 20.60 -19.09 16.89
CA ALA A 147 19.35 -19.77 17.22
C ALA A 147 18.38 -18.92 18.05
N VAL A 148 18.88 -17.88 18.77
CA VAL A 148 18.01 -16.99 19.54
C VAL A 148 17.20 -16.15 18.59
N GLY A 149 15.87 -16.21 18.71
CA GLY A 149 14.92 -15.51 17.83
C GLY A 149 14.67 -16.18 16.48
N ALA A 150 15.42 -17.22 16.09
CA ALA A 150 15.28 -17.87 14.79
C ALA A 150 13.88 -18.49 14.54
N LYS A 151 13.17 -18.86 15.63
CA LYS A 151 11.82 -19.43 15.57
C LYS A 151 10.71 -18.39 15.64
N GLU A 152 11.04 -17.14 15.93
CA GLU A 152 10.07 -16.06 16.02
C GLU A 152 9.49 -15.78 14.63
N ARG A 153 8.19 -15.85 14.49
CA ARG A 153 7.50 -15.58 13.21
C ARG A 153 7.31 -14.09 12.98
N THR A 154 7.07 -13.33 14.05
CA THR A 154 6.80 -11.90 13.96
C THR A 154 8.09 -11.07 13.99
N LEU A 155 8.05 -9.90 13.35
CA LEU A 155 9.17 -8.98 13.36
C LEU A 155 9.48 -8.51 14.78
N GLY A 156 8.45 -8.16 15.57
CA GLY A 156 8.60 -7.71 16.95
C GLY A 156 9.20 -8.78 17.84
N GLY A 157 8.71 -10.03 17.76
CA GLY A 157 9.28 -11.16 18.49
C GLY A 157 10.77 -11.39 18.18
N LEU A 158 11.13 -11.38 16.88
CA LEU A 158 12.53 -11.52 16.44
C LEU A 158 13.42 -10.40 17.00
N VAL A 159 13.01 -9.14 16.86
CA VAL A 159 13.79 -7.99 17.34
C VAL A 159 13.88 -7.98 18.87
N ARG A 160 12.78 -8.27 19.56
CA ARG A 160 12.75 -8.34 21.03
C ARG A 160 13.68 -9.40 21.58
N ALA A 161 13.66 -10.59 21.00
CA ALA A 161 14.57 -11.67 21.39
C ALA A 161 16.04 -11.29 21.22
N ARG A 162 16.38 -10.55 20.17
CA ARG A 162 17.76 -10.17 19.84
C ARG A 162 18.21 -8.87 20.49
N MET A 163 17.40 -7.80 20.43
CA MET A 163 17.79 -6.44 20.79
C MET A 163 17.01 -5.85 21.97
N GLY A 164 15.88 -6.48 22.37
CA GLY A 164 15.04 -6.08 23.51
C GLY A 164 13.92 -5.11 23.19
N ASP A 165 13.03 -4.90 24.18
CA ASP A 165 11.77 -4.16 24.04
C ASP A 165 11.99 -2.72 23.58
N ARG A 166 12.96 -2.01 24.13
CA ARG A 166 13.17 -0.60 23.80
C ARG A 166 13.49 -0.36 22.32
N VAL A 167 14.13 -1.31 21.65
CA VAL A 167 14.37 -1.24 20.20
C VAL A 167 13.04 -1.45 19.47
N VAL A 168 12.23 -2.42 19.90
CA VAL A 168 10.91 -2.66 19.33
C VAL A 168 10.04 -1.42 19.48
N ASP A 169 9.84 -0.95 20.70
CA ASP A 169 8.81 0.06 21.03
C ASP A 169 9.17 1.46 20.49
N ARG A 170 10.46 1.83 20.53
CA ARG A 170 10.91 3.21 20.25
C ARG A 170 11.49 3.41 18.84
N LEU A 171 11.87 2.34 18.15
CA LEU A 171 12.46 2.43 16.83
C LEU A 171 11.66 1.65 15.77
N VAL A 172 11.31 0.39 16.05
CA VAL A 172 10.65 -0.49 15.08
C VAL A 172 9.16 -0.21 15.00
N ALA A 173 8.48 -0.15 16.14
CA ALA A 173 7.02 0.02 16.17
C ALA A 173 6.53 1.31 15.51
N PRO A 174 7.13 2.49 15.72
CA PRO A 174 6.70 3.70 15.02
C PRO A 174 6.82 3.58 13.50
N ILE A 175 7.89 2.94 12.99
CA ILE A 175 8.11 2.76 11.55
C ILE A 175 7.13 1.73 10.97
N VAL A 176 7.03 0.57 11.61
CA VAL A 176 6.15 -0.52 11.13
C VAL A 176 4.69 -0.09 11.18
N SER A 177 4.26 0.57 12.27
CA SER A 177 2.89 1.10 12.37
C SER A 177 2.62 2.22 11.37
N GLY A 178 3.60 3.07 11.08
CA GLY A 178 3.49 4.12 10.08
C GLY A 178 3.41 3.59 8.65
N VAL A 179 4.17 2.53 8.34
CA VAL A 179 4.28 1.96 6.99
C VAL A 179 3.24 0.86 6.74
N HIS A 180 3.02 -0.03 7.73
CA HIS A 180 2.16 -1.21 7.59
C HIS A 180 0.84 -1.10 8.37
N SER A 181 0.63 -0.01 9.11
CA SER A 181 -0.54 0.23 9.99
C SER A 181 -0.78 -0.88 11.03
N ALA A 182 0.21 -1.69 11.33
CA ALA A 182 0.14 -2.84 12.23
C ALA A 182 1.27 -2.81 13.26
N HIS A 183 1.07 -3.46 14.41
CA HIS A 183 2.12 -3.59 15.41
C HIS A 183 3.19 -4.59 14.95
N PRO A 184 4.50 -4.40 15.24
CA PRO A 184 5.55 -5.34 14.83
C PRO A 184 5.36 -6.77 15.36
N ASP A 185 4.63 -6.96 16.44
CA ASP A 185 4.28 -8.28 16.98
C ASP A 185 3.19 -9.02 16.19
N GLU A 186 2.57 -8.36 15.22
CA GLU A 186 1.49 -8.90 14.40
C GLU A 186 1.92 -9.14 12.96
N VAL A 187 3.04 -8.53 12.53
CA VAL A 187 3.53 -8.66 11.17
C VAL A 187 4.57 -9.77 11.04
N ASP A 188 4.43 -10.57 9.98
CA ASP A 188 5.39 -11.62 9.65
C ASP A 188 6.74 -11.03 9.23
N ALA A 189 7.82 -11.49 9.86
CA ALA A 189 9.17 -10.98 9.65
C ALA A 189 9.64 -11.17 8.20
N ASP A 190 9.30 -12.28 7.55
CA ASP A 190 9.71 -12.58 6.18
C ASP A 190 8.86 -11.84 5.14
N ALA A 191 7.63 -11.45 5.52
CA ALA A 191 6.78 -10.63 4.66
C ALA A 191 7.27 -9.17 4.59
N VAL A 192 7.61 -8.56 5.75
CA VAL A 192 8.00 -7.15 5.81
C VAL A 192 9.49 -6.91 5.62
N ALA A 193 10.32 -7.89 5.96
CA ALA A 193 11.79 -7.83 5.81
C ALA A 193 12.34 -9.11 5.15
N PRO A 194 12.04 -9.37 3.86
CA PRO A 194 12.50 -10.57 3.16
C PRO A 194 14.04 -10.71 3.23
N GLY A 195 14.50 -11.88 3.64
CA GLY A 195 15.93 -12.17 3.78
C GLY A 195 16.55 -11.84 5.15
N LEU A 196 15.82 -11.17 6.06
CA LEU A 196 16.35 -10.79 7.37
C LEU A 196 16.74 -12.00 8.23
N ARG A 197 15.90 -13.06 8.23
CA ARG A 197 16.19 -14.31 8.96
C ARG A 197 17.36 -15.09 8.37
N ALA A 198 17.42 -15.16 7.03
CA ALA A 198 18.55 -15.77 6.33
C ALA A 198 19.84 -15.02 6.66
N GLY A 199 19.80 -13.69 6.63
CA GLY A 199 20.91 -12.85 7.05
C GLY A 199 21.30 -13.05 8.53
N LEU A 200 20.34 -13.20 9.44
CA LEU A 200 20.63 -13.55 10.84
C LEU A 200 21.34 -14.91 10.96
N ALA A 201 20.86 -15.92 10.24
CA ALA A 201 21.48 -17.24 10.26
C ALA A 201 22.91 -17.21 9.73
N GLU A 202 23.18 -16.44 8.69
CA GLU A 202 24.50 -16.29 8.06
C GLU A 202 25.46 -15.45 8.91
N GLN A 203 24.99 -14.28 9.41
CA GLN A 203 25.85 -13.29 10.08
C GLN A 203 25.93 -13.49 11.59
N GLY A 204 25.06 -14.32 12.18
CA GLY A 204 24.98 -14.58 13.61
C GLY A 204 24.44 -13.41 14.46
N SER A 205 24.17 -12.26 13.86
CA SER A 205 23.70 -11.03 14.52
C SER A 205 22.67 -10.32 13.64
N LEU A 206 21.57 -9.86 14.26
CA LEU A 206 20.53 -9.13 13.56
C LEU A 206 21.05 -7.78 13.03
N GLY A 207 21.86 -7.07 13.82
CA GLY A 207 22.49 -5.82 13.40
C GLY A 207 23.42 -6.02 12.20
N LYS A 208 24.23 -7.08 12.18
CA LYS A 208 25.11 -7.40 11.03
C LYS A 208 24.28 -7.79 9.80
N ALA A 209 23.20 -8.55 9.96
CA ALA A 209 22.28 -8.87 8.87
C ALA A 209 21.71 -7.60 8.23
N VAL A 210 21.21 -6.67 9.05
CA VAL A 210 20.72 -5.37 8.59
C VAL A 210 21.81 -4.57 7.88
N ALA A 211 23.02 -4.53 8.42
CA ALA A 211 24.16 -3.84 7.79
C ALA A 211 24.48 -4.41 6.40
N SER A 212 24.52 -5.75 6.27
CA SER A 212 24.74 -6.44 5.00
C SER A 212 23.64 -6.15 3.97
N MET A 213 22.38 -6.23 4.40
CA MET A 213 21.23 -5.93 3.53
C MET A 213 21.25 -4.47 3.03
N ARG A 214 21.65 -3.54 3.88
CA ARG A 214 21.80 -2.14 3.47
C ARG A 214 22.98 -1.91 2.54
N ALA A 215 24.11 -2.56 2.79
CA ALA A 215 25.28 -2.46 1.90
C ALA A 215 24.98 -3.03 0.49
N ALA A 216 24.12 -4.04 0.41
CA ALA A 216 23.65 -4.61 -0.87
C ALA A 216 22.56 -3.76 -1.56
N SER A 217 22.01 -2.73 -0.88
CA SER A 217 21.02 -1.85 -1.46
C SER A 217 21.67 -0.74 -2.29
N PRO A 218 21.08 -0.32 -3.42
CA PRO A 218 21.59 0.82 -4.20
C PRO A 218 21.75 2.07 -3.35
N ALA A 219 22.75 2.88 -3.67
CA ALA A 219 22.91 4.21 -3.07
C ALA A 219 21.69 5.10 -3.42
N GLY A 220 21.26 5.92 -2.47
CA GLY A 220 20.14 6.83 -2.63
C GLY A 220 18.98 6.56 -1.65
N SER A 221 17.85 7.18 -1.90
CA SER A 221 16.65 6.99 -1.09
C SER A 221 16.01 5.63 -1.35
N ALA A 222 15.47 5.00 -0.30
CA ALA A 222 14.68 3.78 -0.41
C ALA A 222 13.34 3.99 -1.15
N VAL A 223 12.92 5.25 -1.33
CA VAL A 223 11.70 5.62 -2.03
C VAL A 223 11.96 6.75 -3.03
N SER A 224 11.14 6.79 -4.08
CA SER A 224 11.05 7.90 -5.03
C SER A 224 9.60 8.37 -5.15
N GLY A 225 9.42 9.55 -5.70
CA GLY A 225 8.13 10.10 -6.11
C GLY A 225 8.10 10.41 -7.59
N ILE A 226 7.03 11.07 -8.01
CA ILE A 226 6.84 11.57 -9.37
C ILE A 226 6.61 13.10 -9.27
N VAL A 227 7.32 13.89 -10.03
CA VAL A 227 7.04 15.33 -10.15
C VAL A 227 5.61 15.51 -10.65
N GLY A 228 4.79 16.16 -9.86
CA GLY A 228 3.36 16.31 -10.08
C GLY A 228 2.47 15.32 -9.30
N GLY A 229 3.05 14.31 -8.65
CA GLY A 229 2.34 13.31 -7.82
C GLY A 229 2.35 11.90 -8.42
N VAL A 230 2.21 10.91 -7.55
CA VAL A 230 2.18 9.49 -7.95
C VAL A 230 0.90 9.13 -8.71
N HIS A 231 -0.17 9.89 -8.52
CA HIS A 231 -1.43 9.74 -9.28
C HIS A 231 -1.25 9.87 -10.80
N LEU A 232 -0.17 10.50 -11.28
CA LEU A 232 0.15 10.56 -12.71
C LEU A 232 0.39 9.18 -13.33
N LEU A 233 0.78 8.18 -12.54
CA LEU A 233 0.83 6.78 -12.96
C LEU A 233 -0.57 6.30 -13.40
N VAL A 234 -1.59 6.63 -12.64
CA VAL A 234 -2.99 6.26 -12.96
C VAL A 234 -3.48 7.04 -14.18
N ASP A 235 -3.21 8.35 -14.25
CA ASP A 235 -3.56 9.17 -15.40
C ASP A 235 -2.97 8.59 -16.70
N ALA A 236 -1.69 8.20 -16.67
CA ALA A 236 -1.02 7.60 -17.83
C ALA A 236 -1.59 6.22 -18.20
N LEU A 237 -1.88 5.37 -17.20
CA LEU A 237 -2.53 4.08 -17.44
C LEU A 237 -3.91 4.24 -18.07
N VAL A 238 -4.73 5.13 -17.54
CA VAL A 238 -6.09 5.40 -18.07
C VAL A 238 -6.00 5.91 -19.51
N ALA A 239 -5.07 6.81 -19.81
CA ALA A 239 -4.84 7.29 -21.17
C ALA A 239 -4.42 6.15 -22.12
N ASP A 240 -3.54 5.25 -21.66
CA ASP A 240 -3.12 4.08 -22.46
C ASP A 240 -4.29 3.11 -22.69
N LEU A 241 -5.11 2.82 -21.68
CA LEU A 241 -6.30 1.96 -21.82
C LEU A 241 -7.27 2.53 -22.85
N ALA A 242 -7.53 3.84 -22.81
CA ALA A 242 -8.39 4.51 -23.79
C ALA A 242 -7.80 4.38 -25.20
N ARG A 243 -6.49 4.60 -25.38
CA ARG A 243 -5.79 4.46 -26.66
C ARG A 243 -5.83 3.01 -27.20
N LEU A 244 -5.80 2.03 -26.32
CA LEU A 244 -5.85 0.60 -26.65
C LEU A 244 -7.29 0.08 -26.85
N GLY A 245 -8.31 0.93 -26.67
CA GLY A 245 -9.72 0.55 -26.85
C GLY A 245 -10.29 -0.34 -25.76
N VAL A 246 -9.74 -0.29 -24.54
CA VAL A 246 -10.31 -1.00 -23.39
C VAL A 246 -11.63 -0.38 -22.98
N ASP A 247 -12.69 -1.18 -22.83
CA ASP A 247 -13.97 -0.75 -22.28
C ASP A 247 -13.88 -0.64 -20.76
N VAL A 248 -13.87 0.59 -20.25
CA VAL A 248 -13.75 0.87 -18.81
C VAL A 248 -15.11 1.25 -18.24
N ARG A 249 -15.62 0.45 -17.30
CA ARG A 249 -16.90 0.63 -16.65
C ARG A 249 -16.69 0.92 -15.17
N THR A 250 -16.92 2.16 -14.76
CA THR A 250 -16.87 2.61 -13.36
C THR A 250 -18.26 2.65 -12.74
N SER A 251 -18.34 2.81 -11.40
CA SER A 251 -19.60 2.81 -10.64
C SER A 251 -20.42 1.54 -10.86
N LEU A 252 -19.78 0.42 -11.12
CA LEU A 252 -20.40 -0.85 -11.44
C LEU A 252 -19.70 -1.98 -10.70
N ALA A 253 -20.38 -2.58 -9.73
CA ALA A 253 -19.86 -3.71 -8.98
C ALA A 253 -20.07 -5.02 -9.75
N VAL A 254 -19.21 -6.00 -9.49
CA VAL A 254 -19.40 -7.40 -9.91
C VAL A 254 -20.03 -8.16 -8.75
N GLU A 255 -21.12 -8.87 -9.02
CA GLU A 255 -21.84 -9.66 -8.03
C GLU A 255 -21.34 -11.09 -7.94
N SER A 256 -21.13 -11.75 -9.07
CA SER A 256 -20.64 -13.12 -9.13
C SER A 256 -19.72 -13.36 -10.33
N VAL A 257 -18.90 -14.40 -10.22
CA VAL A 257 -18.05 -14.95 -11.28
C VAL A 257 -18.19 -16.47 -11.25
N HIS A 258 -18.57 -17.07 -12.35
CA HIS A 258 -18.72 -18.51 -12.44
C HIS A 258 -18.41 -19.02 -13.85
N ARG A 259 -18.18 -20.33 -14.00
CA ARG A 259 -18.05 -20.97 -15.29
C ARG A 259 -19.39 -21.09 -15.96
N HIS A 260 -19.47 -20.70 -17.20
CA HIS A 260 -20.66 -20.96 -18.02
C HIS A 260 -20.76 -22.47 -18.29
N ARG A 261 -21.82 -23.11 -17.82
CA ARG A 261 -22.14 -24.49 -18.24
C ARG A 261 -23.01 -24.39 -19.48
N SER A 262 -22.47 -24.66 -20.65
CA SER A 262 -23.25 -24.79 -21.86
C SER A 262 -24.34 -25.85 -21.67
N HIS A 263 -25.58 -25.49 -21.98
CA HIS A 263 -26.66 -26.47 -22.07
C HIS A 263 -26.35 -27.48 -23.17
N GLU A 264 -26.77 -28.73 -22.99
CA GLU A 264 -26.61 -29.82 -23.95
C GLU A 264 -26.97 -29.38 -25.38
N GLY A 265 -25.97 -29.41 -26.28
CA GLY A 265 -26.17 -29.15 -27.72
C GLY A 265 -25.40 -27.99 -28.33
N ALA A 266 -24.81 -27.08 -27.56
CA ALA A 266 -23.85 -26.07 -28.03
C ALA A 266 -22.40 -26.58 -27.83
N ALA A 267 -21.49 -26.19 -28.71
CA ALA A 267 -20.07 -26.46 -28.48
C ALA A 267 -19.70 -25.89 -27.10
N ALA A 268 -19.15 -26.74 -26.22
CA ALA A 268 -18.81 -26.36 -24.87
C ALA A 268 -17.77 -25.21 -24.91
N SER A 269 -18.21 -23.98 -24.70
CA SER A 269 -17.29 -22.89 -24.40
C SER A 269 -16.96 -22.99 -22.93
N ASP A 270 -15.67 -23.07 -22.61
CA ASP A 270 -15.15 -23.03 -21.23
C ASP A 270 -15.07 -21.59 -20.71
N ASP A 271 -16.01 -20.72 -21.13
CA ASP A 271 -15.99 -19.30 -20.85
C ASP A 271 -16.44 -19.00 -19.41
N TRP A 272 -15.96 -17.88 -18.91
CA TRP A 272 -16.37 -17.29 -17.65
C TRP A 272 -17.60 -16.40 -17.87
N HIS A 273 -18.54 -16.48 -16.96
CA HIS A 273 -19.65 -15.54 -16.84
C HIS A 273 -19.45 -14.62 -15.65
N VAL A 274 -19.48 -13.31 -15.91
CA VAL A 274 -19.33 -12.24 -14.91
C VAL A 274 -20.66 -11.50 -14.79
N GLU A 275 -21.32 -11.62 -13.65
CA GLU A 275 -22.60 -10.95 -13.37
C GLU A 275 -22.33 -9.57 -12.74
N LEU A 276 -22.94 -8.55 -13.31
CA LEU A 276 -22.81 -7.16 -12.90
C LEU A 276 -24.00 -6.73 -12.03
N ALA A 277 -23.78 -5.78 -11.12
CA ALA A 277 -24.81 -5.31 -10.19
C ALA A 277 -26.01 -4.63 -10.85
N ASP A 278 -25.93 -4.31 -12.13
CA ASP A 278 -27.06 -3.78 -12.92
C ASP A 278 -27.86 -4.89 -13.63
N GLY A 279 -27.57 -6.16 -13.35
CA GLY A 279 -28.22 -7.33 -13.90
C GLY A 279 -27.73 -7.74 -15.30
N ARG A 280 -26.71 -7.08 -15.85
CA ARG A 280 -26.06 -7.49 -17.09
C ARG A 280 -25.01 -8.56 -16.83
N GLY A 281 -24.88 -9.51 -17.76
CA GLY A 281 -23.81 -10.50 -17.76
C GLY A 281 -22.75 -10.16 -18.82
N VAL A 282 -21.52 -10.59 -18.61
CA VAL A 282 -20.41 -10.52 -19.57
C VAL A 282 -19.75 -11.87 -19.63
N ASP A 283 -19.67 -12.45 -20.84
CA ASP A 283 -18.93 -13.70 -21.08
C ASP A 283 -17.53 -13.39 -21.59
N ALA A 284 -16.53 -14.12 -21.06
CA ALA A 284 -15.12 -13.91 -21.40
C ALA A 284 -14.32 -15.22 -21.28
N ALA A 285 -13.32 -15.40 -22.14
CA ALA A 285 -12.40 -16.52 -22.06
C ALA A 285 -11.47 -16.42 -20.83
N GLY A 286 -11.23 -15.20 -20.33
CA GLY A 286 -10.38 -14.95 -19.16
C GLY A 286 -10.92 -13.91 -18.21
N VAL A 287 -10.64 -14.11 -16.90
CA VAL A 287 -10.98 -13.17 -15.83
C VAL A 287 -9.76 -12.89 -14.97
N VAL A 288 -9.54 -11.62 -14.64
CA VAL A 288 -8.54 -11.19 -13.68
C VAL A 288 -9.22 -10.54 -12.47
N LEU A 289 -9.04 -11.10 -11.28
CA LEU A 289 -9.50 -10.53 -10.02
C LEU A 289 -8.40 -9.62 -9.44
N ALA A 290 -8.61 -8.31 -9.49
CA ALA A 290 -7.66 -7.29 -9.00
C ALA A 290 -8.30 -6.42 -7.90
N ILE A 291 -8.97 -7.08 -6.95
CA ILE A 291 -9.84 -6.48 -5.94
C ILE A 291 -9.29 -6.65 -4.52
N PRO A 292 -9.75 -5.86 -3.53
CA PRO A 292 -9.39 -6.03 -2.12
C PRO A 292 -9.77 -7.42 -1.58
N ALA A 293 -9.10 -7.85 -0.50
CA ALA A 293 -9.26 -9.18 0.09
C ALA A 293 -10.72 -9.56 0.39
N ALA A 294 -11.53 -8.65 0.93
CA ALA A 294 -12.93 -8.92 1.21
C ALA A 294 -13.75 -9.22 -0.07
N GLY A 295 -13.50 -8.46 -1.13
CA GLY A 295 -14.10 -8.71 -2.44
C GLY A 295 -13.62 -10.02 -3.07
N LEU A 296 -12.32 -10.32 -2.94
CA LEU A 296 -11.73 -11.57 -3.41
C LEU A 296 -12.38 -12.77 -2.70
N VAL A 297 -12.43 -12.77 -1.37
CA VAL A 297 -13.10 -13.82 -0.58
C VAL A 297 -14.56 -14.00 -1.01
N ARG A 298 -15.29 -12.91 -1.21
CA ARG A 298 -16.69 -12.95 -1.63
C ARG A 298 -16.88 -13.60 -3.00
N LEU A 299 -16.14 -13.14 -4.02
CA LEU A 299 -16.29 -13.66 -5.39
C LEU A 299 -15.70 -15.08 -5.51
N PHE A 300 -14.65 -15.37 -4.75
CA PHE A 300 -13.98 -16.66 -4.81
C PHE A 300 -14.69 -17.75 -4.01
N SER A 301 -15.55 -17.40 -3.05
CA SER A 301 -16.31 -18.37 -2.24
C SER A 301 -17.26 -19.27 -3.05
N GLY A 302 -17.66 -18.83 -4.24
CA GLY A 302 -18.43 -19.63 -5.19
C GLY A 302 -17.60 -20.61 -6.03
N LEU A 303 -16.27 -20.45 -6.04
CA LEU A 303 -15.35 -21.20 -6.87
C LEU A 303 -14.46 -22.16 -6.06
N ALA A 304 -14.13 -21.78 -4.83
CA ALA A 304 -13.13 -22.42 -4.00
C ALA A 304 -13.71 -23.08 -2.74
N PRO A 305 -13.05 -24.12 -2.19
CA PRO A 305 -13.38 -24.65 -0.88
C PRO A 305 -13.30 -23.60 0.22
N ARG A 306 -14.12 -23.70 1.25
CA ARG A 306 -14.12 -22.79 2.41
C ARG A 306 -12.72 -22.59 3.03
N ALA A 307 -11.90 -23.63 3.05
CA ALA A 307 -10.54 -23.57 3.59
C ALA A 307 -9.65 -22.53 2.89
N VAL A 308 -9.95 -22.14 1.65
CA VAL A 308 -9.20 -21.13 0.88
C VAL A 308 -9.67 -19.72 1.22
N THR A 309 -10.94 -19.57 1.60
CA THR A 309 -11.58 -18.27 1.87
C THR A 309 -11.67 -17.92 3.36
N GLU A 310 -11.49 -18.90 4.24
CA GLU A 310 -11.51 -18.70 5.70
C GLU A 310 -10.19 -18.14 6.25
N GLY A 311 -10.28 -17.44 7.38
CA GLY A 311 -9.11 -16.95 8.13
C GLY A 311 -8.41 -15.73 7.51
N TRP A 312 -9.03 -15.07 6.55
CA TRP A 312 -8.55 -13.75 6.11
C TRP A 312 -8.78 -12.73 7.22
N PRO A 313 -7.80 -11.85 7.48
CA PRO A 313 -7.94 -10.83 8.51
C PRO A 313 -9.05 -9.83 8.15
N GLU A 314 -9.66 -9.27 9.19
CA GLU A 314 -10.60 -8.16 9.02
C GLU A 314 -9.92 -6.98 8.30
N PRO A 315 -10.65 -6.28 7.44
CA PRO A 315 -10.11 -5.14 6.72
C PRO A 315 -9.67 -4.03 7.70
N SER A 316 -8.49 -3.48 7.49
CA SER A 316 -8.06 -2.27 8.19
C SER A 316 -8.43 -1.03 7.38
N SER A 317 -8.74 0.06 8.08
CA SER A 317 -9.00 1.36 7.49
C SER A 317 -7.87 2.33 7.81
N VAL A 318 -7.57 3.21 6.87
CA VAL A 318 -6.66 4.34 7.07
C VAL A 318 -7.40 5.62 6.70
N GLU A 319 -7.40 6.57 7.62
CA GLU A 319 -7.85 7.92 7.36
C GLU A 319 -6.65 8.81 7.06
N LEU A 320 -6.74 9.58 6.00
CA LEU A 320 -5.76 10.60 5.65
C LEU A 320 -6.44 11.97 5.71
N VAL A 321 -5.84 12.89 6.47
CA VAL A 321 -6.25 14.29 6.49
C VAL A 321 -5.13 15.12 5.88
N THR A 322 -5.42 15.78 4.78
CA THR A 322 -4.53 16.73 4.12
C THR A 322 -4.89 18.13 4.59
N LEU A 323 -3.91 18.87 5.07
CA LEU A 323 -4.03 20.28 5.45
C LEU A 323 -3.14 21.11 4.51
N VAL A 324 -3.68 22.19 3.97
CA VAL A 324 -2.92 23.26 3.32
C VAL A 324 -2.91 24.44 4.29
N VAL A 325 -1.71 24.90 4.65
CA VAL A 325 -1.55 25.91 5.70
C VAL A 325 -0.61 27.04 5.24
N ARG A 326 -0.79 28.25 5.78
CA ARG A 326 0.16 29.37 5.68
C ARG A 326 0.85 29.58 7.00
N ALA A 327 2.08 29.10 7.10
CA ALA A 327 2.89 29.18 8.31
C ALA A 327 4.37 29.28 7.92
N PRO A 328 4.94 30.49 7.79
CA PRO A 328 6.33 30.69 7.35
C PRO A 328 7.36 29.94 8.23
N GLU A 329 7.03 29.68 9.50
CA GLU A 329 7.88 28.91 10.42
C GLU A 329 8.17 27.49 9.90
N LEU A 330 7.29 26.95 9.04
CA LEU A 330 7.46 25.65 8.41
C LEU A 330 8.49 25.64 7.28
N ASP A 331 8.93 26.81 6.77
CA ASP A 331 10.00 26.88 5.78
C ASP A 331 11.32 26.28 6.30
N ALA A 332 11.54 26.34 7.62
CA ALA A 332 12.69 25.72 8.27
C ALA A 332 12.62 24.18 8.35
N ALA A 333 11.52 23.55 7.91
CA ALA A 333 11.27 22.11 8.01
C ALA A 333 11.61 21.53 9.40
N PRO A 334 11.00 22.02 10.51
CA PRO A 334 11.45 21.75 11.89
C PRO A 334 11.47 20.25 12.26
N ARG A 335 10.82 19.42 11.48
CA ARG A 335 10.83 17.94 11.62
C ARG A 335 11.16 17.25 10.32
N GLY A 336 11.98 17.88 9.47
CA GLY A 336 12.38 17.31 8.18
C GLY A 336 11.18 16.95 7.30
N THR A 337 11.20 15.78 6.70
CA THR A 337 10.15 15.33 5.76
C THR A 337 8.88 14.81 6.44
N GLY A 338 8.88 14.66 7.78
CA GLY A 338 7.71 14.20 8.54
C GLY A 338 8.05 13.54 9.87
N VAL A 339 7.01 13.11 10.57
CA VAL A 339 7.09 12.57 11.92
C VAL A 339 6.27 11.28 11.98
N LEU A 340 6.88 10.19 12.45
CA LEU A 340 6.19 9.01 12.91
C LEU A 340 5.83 9.16 14.40
N VAL A 341 4.74 8.56 14.84
CA VAL A 341 4.25 8.73 16.20
C VAL A 341 4.24 7.38 16.93
N ALA A 342 4.96 7.30 18.04
CA ALA A 342 4.91 6.14 18.90
C ALA A 342 3.51 5.97 19.51
N ALA A 343 3.10 4.74 19.77
CA ALA A 343 1.74 4.46 20.25
C ALA A 343 1.46 5.06 21.64
N ASP A 344 2.51 5.29 22.44
CA ASP A 344 2.46 5.86 23.78
C ASP A 344 2.65 7.39 23.80
N ALA A 345 2.70 8.07 22.64
CA ALA A 345 2.83 9.52 22.58
C ALA A 345 1.53 10.19 23.06
N PRO A 346 1.58 10.97 24.17
CA PRO A 346 0.36 11.49 24.77
C PRO A 346 -0.25 12.62 23.96
N GLY A 347 -1.58 12.68 23.89
CA GLY A 347 -2.33 13.78 23.29
C GLY A 347 -2.27 13.87 21.76
N ILE A 348 -1.68 12.89 21.07
CA ILE A 348 -1.57 12.86 19.61
C ILE A 348 -2.28 11.58 19.11
N ARG A 349 -3.28 11.75 18.25
CA ARG A 349 -4.05 10.64 17.67
C ARG A 349 -3.46 10.15 16.35
N ALA A 350 -2.82 11.04 15.59
CA ALA A 350 -2.17 10.68 14.33
C ALA A 350 -1.06 9.64 14.55
N LYS A 351 -0.96 8.63 13.65
CA LYS A 351 0.16 7.68 13.65
C LYS A 351 1.38 8.20 12.88
N ALA A 352 1.17 9.15 11.99
CA ALA A 352 2.22 9.78 11.20
C ALA A 352 1.76 11.14 10.66
N LEU A 353 2.73 12.04 10.45
CA LEU A 353 2.59 13.27 9.70
C LEU A 353 3.65 13.31 8.61
N THR A 354 3.25 13.54 7.35
CA THR A 354 4.17 13.90 6.26
C THR A 354 4.12 15.40 6.04
N HIS A 355 5.27 16.06 6.05
CA HIS A 355 5.42 17.45 5.60
C HIS A 355 5.75 17.42 4.10
N ALA A 356 4.71 17.31 3.26
CA ALA A 356 4.85 17.00 1.85
C ALA A 356 5.65 18.06 1.09
N THR A 357 5.47 19.36 1.40
CA THR A 357 6.25 20.44 0.80
C THR A 357 7.71 20.50 1.28
N ALA A 358 8.04 19.95 2.45
CA ALA A 358 9.43 19.73 2.85
C ALA A 358 10.04 18.48 2.20
N LYS A 359 9.22 17.46 1.95
CA LYS A 359 9.66 16.20 1.35
C LYS A 359 9.91 16.33 -0.16
N TRP A 360 9.06 17.09 -0.86
CA TRP A 360 9.07 17.23 -2.31
C TRP A 360 9.32 18.67 -2.73
N PRO A 361 10.54 19.04 -3.20
CA PRO A 361 10.86 20.39 -3.65
C PRO A 361 9.91 20.93 -4.72
N TRP A 362 9.54 20.10 -5.72
CA TRP A 362 8.59 20.48 -6.76
C TRP A 362 7.21 20.90 -6.19
N LEU A 363 6.77 20.24 -5.10
CA LEU A 363 5.50 20.60 -4.48
C LEU A 363 5.61 21.91 -3.71
N LYS A 364 6.76 22.21 -3.08
CA LYS A 364 7.02 23.51 -2.46
C LYS A 364 6.98 24.64 -3.48
N GLU A 365 7.60 24.44 -4.64
CA GLU A 365 7.55 25.40 -5.74
C GLU A 365 6.10 25.66 -6.21
N GLN A 366 5.30 24.59 -6.36
CA GLN A 366 3.89 24.70 -6.75
C GLN A 366 3.02 25.35 -5.67
N ALA A 367 3.28 25.06 -4.40
CA ALA A 367 2.50 25.54 -3.27
C ALA A 367 2.79 27.02 -2.93
N GLY A 368 3.98 27.54 -3.31
CA GLY A 368 4.41 28.92 -3.02
C GLY A 368 4.62 29.17 -1.53
N ASP A 369 3.86 30.09 -0.94
CA ASP A 369 3.89 30.44 0.49
C ASP A 369 3.14 29.45 1.39
N ARG A 370 2.50 28.44 0.80
CA ARG A 370 1.74 27.42 1.53
C ARG A 370 2.59 26.19 1.83
N HIS A 371 2.16 25.46 2.86
CA HIS A 371 2.69 24.12 3.19
C HIS A 371 1.59 23.08 3.10
N VAL A 372 1.94 21.90 2.64
CA VAL A 372 1.06 20.75 2.58
C VAL A 372 1.50 19.75 3.64
N LEU A 373 0.59 19.47 4.56
CA LEU A 373 0.77 18.50 5.65
C LEU A 373 -0.24 17.38 5.46
N ARG A 374 0.19 16.13 5.65
CA ARG A 374 -0.70 14.99 5.56
C ARG A 374 -0.58 14.13 6.81
N LEU A 375 -1.66 14.04 7.57
CA LEU A 375 -1.76 13.21 8.76
C LEU A 375 -2.45 11.90 8.43
N SER A 376 -2.04 10.85 9.10
CA SER A 376 -2.56 9.50 8.89
C SER A 376 -3.04 8.93 10.23
N TYR A 377 -4.27 8.38 10.24
CA TYR A 377 -4.97 7.81 11.39
C TYR A 377 -5.32 6.34 11.11
N GLY A 378 -5.76 5.64 12.16
CA GLY A 378 -6.10 4.21 12.09
C GLY A 378 -4.87 3.30 12.19
N ARG A 379 -4.94 2.33 13.11
CA ARG A 379 -3.95 1.27 13.31
C ARG A 379 -4.68 -0.07 13.24
N ALA A 380 -4.09 -1.07 12.58
CA ALA A 380 -4.65 -2.40 12.57
C ALA A 380 -4.69 -2.97 14.00
N GLY A 381 -5.76 -3.69 14.34
CA GLY A 381 -5.94 -4.27 15.67
C GLY A 381 -6.33 -3.28 16.77
N GLY A 382 -6.41 -1.97 16.47
CA GLY A 382 -6.91 -0.94 17.37
C GLY A 382 -8.35 -0.54 17.06
N ASP A 383 -9.00 0.15 18.00
CA ASP A 383 -10.28 0.80 17.74
C ASP A 383 -10.09 1.85 16.62
N ASP A 384 -11.04 1.89 15.68
CA ASP A 384 -11.09 2.95 14.67
C ASP A 384 -11.59 4.23 15.33
N ASP A 385 -10.69 4.92 16.02
CA ASP A 385 -10.96 6.11 16.82
C ASP A 385 -11.34 7.34 15.97
N THR A 386 -11.31 7.19 14.64
CA THR A 386 -11.78 8.19 13.66
C THR A 386 -13.09 7.79 12.98
N ALA A 387 -13.60 6.58 13.20
CA ALA A 387 -14.88 6.14 12.66
C ALA A 387 -16.02 7.00 13.21
N GLY A 388 -16.83 7.56 12.31
CA GLY A 388 -17.98 8.39 12.68
C GLY A 388 -17.65 9.80 13.19
N VAL A 389 -16.36 10.17 13.29
CA VAL A 389 -15.95 11.55 13.60
C VAL A 389 -16.32 12.45 12.40
N PRO A 390 -17.03 13.56 12.59
CA PRO A 390 -17.32 14.54 11.54
C PRO A 390 -16.06 15.13 10.90
N ASP A 391 -16.14 15.57 9.65
CA ASP A 391 -14.95 16.05 8.90
C ASP A 391 -14.33 17.32 9.52
N ASP A 392 -15.15 18.21 10.05
CA ASP A 392 -14.70 19.43 10.72
C ASP A 392 -14.01 19.13 12.06
N GLU A 393 -14.55 18.18 12.84
CA GLU A 393 -13.92 17.72 14.08
C GLU A 393 -12.59 16.99 13.80
N LEU A 394 -12.54 16.10 12.80
CA LEU A 394 -11.30 15.42 12.43
C LEU A 394 -10.26 16.39 11.88
N THR A 395 -10.68 17.43 11.17
CA THR A 395 -9.80 18.51 10.73
C THR A 395 -9.24 19.28 11.92
N ALA A 396 -10.05 19.59 12.94
CA ALA A 396 -9.58 20.25 14.16
C ALA A 396 -8.57 19.38 14.93
N ILE A 397 -8.81 18.09 15.04
CA ILE A 397 -7.86 17.11 15.59
C ILE A 397 -6.55 17.12 14.79
N ALA A 398 -6.63 17.12 13.46
CA ALA A 398 -5.45 17.14 12.59
C ALA A 398 -4.62 18.42 12.75
N VAL A 399 -5.27 19.57 12.93
CA VAL A 399 -4.59 20.84 13.21
C VAL A 399 -3.88 20.80 14.56
N HIS A 400 -4.55 20.27 15.60
CA HIS A 400 -3.95 20.08 16.92
C HIS A 400 -2.72 19.16 16.86
N ASP A 401 -2.87 17.98 16.26
CA ASP A 401 -1.79 17.01 16.14
C ASP A 401 -0.61 17.55 15.34
N ALA A 402 -0.88 18.22 14.21
CA ALA A 402 0.15 18.84 13.38
C ALA A 402 0.91 19.93 14.14
N SER A 403 0.18 20.76 14.90
CA SER A 403 0.79 21.82 15.72
C SER A 403 1.73 21.22 16.78
N ALA A 404 1.27 20.19 17.50
CA ALA A 404 2.06 19.51 18.52
C ALA A 404 3.30 18.83 17.93
N LEU A 405 3.14 18.10 16.79
CA LEU A 405 4.23 17.38 16.14
C LEU A 405 5.30 18.29 15.56
N LEU A 406 4.90 19.43 14.97
CA LEU A 406 5.82 20.36 14.31
C LEU A 406 6.36 21.43 15.27
N GLY A 407 5.70 21.64 16.43
CA GLY A 407 6.04 22.70 17.37
C GLY A 407 5.71 24.10 16.85
N VAL A 408 4.70 24.20 15.97
CA VAL A 408 4.22 25.44 15.34
C VAL A 408 2.71 25.52 15.51
N ASP A 409 2.19 26.61 16.06
CA ASP A 409 0.74 26.82 16.17
C ASP A 409 0.13 27.03 14.78
N LEU A 410 -0.76 26.12 14.37
CA LEU A 410 -1.45 26.14 13.08
C LEU A 410 -2.92 26.55 13.18
N ALA A 411 -3.41 26.91 14.39
CA ALA A 411 -4.77 27.35 14.59
C ALA A 411 -5.06 28.61 13.75
N GLY A 412 -6.14 28.59 12.97
CA GLY A 412 -6.52 29.68 12.07
C GLY A 412 -5.63 29.90 10.85
N ARG A 413 -4.66 29.02 10.60
CA ARG A 413 -3.73 29.12 9.46
C ARG A 413 -4.04 28.15 8.31
N VAL A 414 -5.06 27.30 8.45
CA VAL A 414 -5.51 26.36 7.42
C VAL A 414 -6.25 27.10 6.32
N THR A 415 -5.82 26.96 5.09
CA THR A 415 -6.47 27.52 3.89
C THR A 415 -7.29 26.50 3.11
N GLY A 416 -7.04 25.22 3.36
CA GLY A 416 -7.81 24.12 2.80
C GLY A 416 -7.55 22.81 3.54
N SER A 417 -8.54 21.94 3.57
CA SER A 417 -8.43 20.60 4.13
C SER A 417 -9.21 19.59 3.29
N ALA A 418 -8.79 18.34 3.34
CA ALA A 418 -9.52 17.22 2.76
C ALA A 418 -9.31 15.96 3.58
N ARG A 419 -10.36 15.16 3.70
CA ARG A 419 -10.35 13.83 4.31
C ARG A 419 -10.46 12.76 3.23
N VAL A 420 -9.71 11.69 3.36
CA VAL A 420 -9.83 10.50 2.53
C VAL A 420 -9.79 9.27 3.43
N ARG A 421 -10.79 8.41 3.30
CA ARG A 421 -10.86 7.12 3.99
C ARG A 421 -10.58 5.99 3.00
N TRP A 422 -9.56 5.21 3.30
CA TRP A 422 -9.23 4.00 2.57
C TRP A 422 -9.62 2.78 3.41
N THR A 423 -10.72 2.16 3.08
CA THR A 423 -11.11 0.84 3.61
C THR A 423 -10.31 -0.23 2.87
N ASN A 424 -9.72 -1.18 3.57
CA ASN A 424 -8.80 -2.18 2.99
C ASN A 424 -7.54 -1.56 2.33
N ALA A 425 -7.10 -0.39 2.82
CA ALA A 425 -6.02 0.37 2.22
C ALA A 425 -4.67 -0.36 2.23
N LEU A 426 -4.44 -1.21 3.23
CA LEU A 426 -3.21 -1.96 3.43
C LEU A 426 -3.58 -3.42 3.71
N PRO A 427 -3.22 -4.38 2.85
CA PRO A 427 -3.32 -5.77 3.21
C PRO A 427 -2.42 -6.00 4.43
N PHE A 428 -3.02 -6.51 5.46
CA PHE A 428 -2.34 -6.80 6.69
C PHE A 428 -1.34 -7.94 6.46
N ALA A 429 -0.04 -7.68 6.62
CA ALA A 429 1.01 -8.70 6.55
C ALA A 429 0.97 -9.61 7.80
N ALA A 430 -0.23 -10.08 8.18
CA ALA A 430 -0.43 -10.95 9.31
C ALA A 430 0.30 -12.28 9.12
N SER A 431 0.63 -12.88 10.24
CA SER A 431 1.13 -14.26 10.26
C SER A 431 0.21 -15.18 9.47
N GLY A 432 0.77 -15.99 8.55
CA GLY A 432 0.02 -16.87 7.67
C GLY A 432 -0.55 -16.19 6.42
N HIS A 433 -0.27 -14.89 6.16
CA HIS A 433 -0.74 -14.23 4.94
C HIS A 433 -0.18 -14.89 3.67
N ARG A 434 1.10 -15.25 3.68
CA ARG A 434 1.75 -15.90 2.52
C ARG A 434 1.12 -17.24 2.20
N GLU A 435 0.82 -18.04 3.21
CA GLU A 435 0.17 -19.35 3.08
C GLU A 435 -1.25 -19.19 2.50
N ARG A 436 -2.01 -18.19 2.98
CA ARG A 436 -3.34 -17.88 2.44
C ARG A 436 -3.30 -17.42 0.98
N VAL A 437 -2.38 -16.52 0.65
CA VAL A 437 -2.17 -16.07 -0.74
C VAL A 437 -1.79 -17.24 -1.63
N GLN A 438 -0.91 -18.13 -1.16
CA GLN A 438 -0.51 -19.30 -1.93
C GLN A 438 -1.71 -20.24 -2.17
N ALA A 439 -2.51 -20.52 -1.14
CA ALA A 439 -3.71 -21.34 -1.28
C ALA A 439 -4.71 -20.77 -2.30
N VAL A 440 -4.92 -19.44 -2.28
CA VAL A 440 -5.79 -18.77 -3.27
C VAL A 440 -5.21 -18.86 -4.69
N ARG A 441 -3.89 -18.77 -4.85
CA ARG A 441 -3.23 -18.90 -6.16
C ARG A 441 -3.26 -20.33 -6.69
N ASP A 442 -3.04 -21.31 -5.80
CA ASP A 442 -3.10 -22.73 -6.17
C ASP A 442 -4.51 -23.08 -6.63
N GLU A 443 -5.52 -22.64 -5.91
CA GLU A 443 -6.92 -22.85 -6.29
C GLU A 443 -7.25 -22.13 -7.61
N ALA A 444 -6.82 -20.88 -7.79
CA ALA A 444 -7.03 -20.17 -9.06
C ALA A 444 -6.39 -20.88 -10.26
N ALA A 445 -5.27 -21.56 -10.05
CA ALA A 445 -4.60 -22.33 -11.08
C ALA A 445 -5.40 -23.56 -11.55
N GLU A 446 -6.28 -24.12 -10.69
CA GLU A 446 -7.22 -25.19 -11.04
C GLU A 446 -8.36 -24.70 -11.96
N HIS A 447 -8.49 -23.36 -12.11
CA HIS A 447 -9.51 -22.72 -12.93
C HIS A 447 -8.89 -22.07 -14.18
N PRO A 448 -8.76 -22.76 -15.34
CA PRO A 448 -8.20 -22.18 -16.55
C PRO A 448 -8.87 -20.84 -16.92
N GLY A 449 -8.07 -19.84 -17.29
CA GLY A 449 -8.58 -18.51 -17.61
C GLY A 449 -8.86 -17.61 -16.41
N LEU A 450 -8.62 -18.06 -15.17
CA LEU A 450 -8.72 -17.22 -13.97
C LEU A 450 -7.34 -16.82 -13.46
N GLU A 451 -7.13 -15.53 -13.22
CA GLU A 451 -5.92 -14.99 -12.58
C GLU A 451 -6.28 -14.01 -11.46
N ILE A 452 -5.38 -13.90 -10.49
CA ILE A 452 -5.56 -13.02 -9.33
C ILE A 452 -4.34 -12.13 -9.18
N THR A 453 -4.57 -10.84 -8.96
CA THR A 453 -3.50 -9.85 -8.76
C THR A 453 -3.93 -8.71 -7.83
N GLY A 454 -3.07 -7.73 -7.66
CA GLY A 454 -3.34 -6.54 -6.85
C GLY A 454 -2.84 -6.64 -5.42
N SER A 455 -3.09 -5.60 -4.63
CA SER A 455 -2.49 -5.46 -3.30
C SER A 455 -2.89 -6.55 -2.30
N ALA A 456 -4.03 -7.19 -2.49
CA ALA A 456 -4.49 -8.29 -1.63
C ALA A 456 -3.54 -9.50 -1.66
N VAL A 457 -2.91 -9.77 -2.78
CA VAL A 457 -2.03 -10.93 -3.00
C VAL A 457 -0.57 -10.58 -3.25
N ALA A 458 -0.29 -9.37 -3.77
CA ALA A 458 1.07 -8.92 -4.06
C ALA A 458 1.73 -8.18 -2.88
N GLY A 459 0.93 -7.71 -1.91
CA GLY A 459 1.37 -6.82 -0.84
C GLY A 459 1.16 -5.34 -1.15
N THR A 460 1.45 -4.47 -0.17
CA THR A 460 1.08 -3.04 -0.18
C THR A 460 1.92 -2.15 -1.11
N GLY A 461 3.09 -2.60 -1.53
CA GLY A 461 4.01 -1.74 -2.28
C GLY A 461 3.75 -1.73 -3.78
N LEU A 462 3.75 -0.55 -4.42
CA LEU A 462 3.62 -0.43 -5.89
C LEU A 462 4.59 -1.34 -6.65
N ALA A 463 5.82 -1.51 -6.19
CA ALA A 463 6.80 -2.39 -6.83
C ALA A 463 6.35 -3.85 -6.88
N SER A 464 5.69 -4.33 -5.84
CA SER A 464 5.14 -5.69 -5.80
C SER A 464 3.90 -5.81 -6.68
N VAL A 465 3.01 -4.81 -6.62
CA VAL A 465 1.77 -4.79 -7.42
C VAL A 465 2.08 -4.73 -8.92
N VAL A 466 3.02 -3.89 -9.35
CA VAL A 466 3.44 -3.80 -10.76
C VAL A 466 3.95 -5.14 -11.26
N ALA A 467 4.91 -5.75 -10.54
CA ALA A 467 5.50 -7.02 -10.94
C ALA A 467 4.46 -8.15 -10.99
N ASP A 468 3.59 -8.20 -9.99
CA ASP A 468 2.58 -9.25 -9.88
C ASP A 468 1.49 -9.13 -10.97
N ALA A 469 1.03 -7.90 -11.25
CA ALA A 469 0.03 -7.68 -12.29
C ALA A 469 0.54 -8.02 -13.70
N GLN A 470 1.79 -7.67 -14.00
CA GLN A 470 2.45 -8.08 -15.24
C GLN A 470 2.57 -9.60 -15.34
N ALA A 471 2.95 -10.26 -14.24
CA ALA A 471 3.06 -11.71 -14.20
C ALA A 471 1.70 -12.42 -14.35
N ALA A 472 0.64 -11.91 -13.71
CA ALA A 472 -0.71 -12.45 -13.82
C ALA A 472 -1.23 -12.34 -15.26
N ALA A 473 -1.07 -11.18 -15.90
CA ALA A 473 -1.44 -11.02 -17.31
C ALA A 473 -0.64 -11.98 -18.22
N ALA A 474 0.66 -12.14 -17.98
CA ALA A 474 1.50 -13.06 -18.75
C ALA A 474 1.04 -14.52 -18.60
N ARG A 475 0.66 -14.96 -17.40
CA ARG A 475 0.11 -16.32 -17.17
C ARG A 475 -1.22 -16.52 -17.89
N LEU A 476 -2.11 -15.50 -17.85
CA LEU A 476 -3.39 -15.57 -18.55
C LEU A 476 -3.20 -15.70 -20.08
N LEU A 477 -2.27 -14.93 -20.64
CA LEU A 477 -2.00 -14.90 -22.08
C LEU A 477 -1.23 -16.13 -22.61
N ALA A 478 -0.55 -16.87 -21.74
CA ALA A 478 0.18 -18.07 -22.10
C ALA A 478 -0.71 -19.33 -22.25
N ARG A 479 -1.97 -19.22 -21.86
CA ARG A 479 -2.98 -20.28 -21.94
C ARG A 479 -3.85 -20.11 -23.17
#